data_aa00d392b1cb7f8d1d503c4d95006a83
#
_entry.id   aa00d392b1cb7f8d1d503c4d95006a83
#
_cell.length_a   1.000
_cell.length_b   1.000
_cell.length_c   1.000
_cell.angle_alpha   90.00
_cell.angle_beta   90.00
_cell.angle_gamma   90.00
#
_symmetry.space_group_name_H-M   'P 1'
#
loop_
_entity.id
_entity.type
_entity.pdbx_description
1 polymer ?
#
loop_
_entity_poly.entity_id
_entity_poly.type
_entity_poly.pdbx_seq_one_letter_code
_entity_poly.pdbx_strand_id
1 'polypeptide(L)'
;MIDRGSKVTIVSPSSNVDPVSGAYSYYFAKIGGFNYVSREIGQMRPCKSYYNFSDTDRPVGIDDYLGDIEKLSAREGSWVVTLLVASGANEPEMPSQVHLTYGGKKGDPSLDAPTVVIHDKEMGAAMFEEMENVLDAEYGIKTDRQKYHDSASNNLFMRKLSNADSVNGLMIRIAWSCMYWDSRRIKIAQTMAGVIKKHVEPEADTALDPELKVKGIAYEGYTI
;
A
#
# COMPACT_ATOMS: atom_id res chain seq x y z
N MET A 1 -14.47 6.73 -0.21
CA MET A 1 -14.25 5.68 -1.22
C MET A 1 -14.33 6.27 -2.63
N ILE A 2 -13.42 5.87 -3.52
CA ILE A 2 -13.42 6.21 -4.96
C ILE A 2 -13.31 4.90 -5.73
N ASP A 3 -14.34 4.57 -6.51
CA ASP A 3 -14.36 3.40 -7.40
C ASP A 3 -13.99 3.85 -8.82
N ARG A 4 -12.91 3.31 -9.36
CA ARG A 4 -12.47 3.53 -10.75
C ARG A 4 -12.59 2.28 -11.62
N GLY A 5 -13.21 1.24 -11.10
CA GLY A 5 -13.36 -0.03 -11.81
C GLY A 5 -12.13 -0.92 -11.82
N SER A 6 -11.05 -0.53 -11.15
CA SER A 6 -9.78 -1.27 -11.08
C SER A 6 -9.90 -2.54 -10.23
N LYS A 7 -9.08 -3.55 -10.53
CA LYS A 7 -8.83 -4.69 -9.63
C LYS A 7 -7.93 -4.34 -8.47
N VAL A 8 -7.25 -3.19 -8.52
CA VAL A 8 -6.37 -2.72 -7.45
C VAL A 8 -7.08 -1.65 -6.62
N THR A 9 -7.11 -1.86 -5.31
CA THR A 9 -7.64 -0.90 -4.35
C THR A 9 -6.53 -0.42 -3.42
N ILE A 10 -6.22 0.86 -3.48
CA ILE A 10 -5.28 1.49 -2.56
C ILE A 10 -6.02 1.89 -1.30
N VAL A 11 -5.50 1.49 -0.16
CA VAL A 11 -6.10 1.80 1.13
C VAL A 11 -5.17 2.65 1.98
N SER A 12 -5.74 3.65 2.65
CA SER A 12 -5.03 4.53 3.56
C SER A 12 -5.67 4.46 4.96
N PRO A 13 -5.17 3.56 5.83
CA PRO A 13 -5.77 3.34 7.14
C PRO A 13 -5.52 4.46 8.14
N SER A 14 -4.54 5.31 7.87
CA SER A 14 -4.05 6.35 8.79
C SER A 14 -4.14 7.77 8.23
N SER A 15 -4.89 8.00 7.16
CA SER A 15 -4.98 9.32 6.51
C SER A 15 -5.39 10.46 7.45
N ASN A 16 -6.18 10.16 8.47
CA ASN A 16 -6.63 11.12 9.48
C ASN A 16 -5.57 11.50 10.52
N VAL A 17 -4.52 10.71 10.69
CA VAL A 17 -3.45 10.92 11.69
C VAL A 17 -2.06 11.03 11.06
N ASP A 18 -1.92 10.56 9.84
CA ASP A 18 -0.73 10.68 9.01
C ASP A 18 -1.12 11.20 7.63
N PRO A 19 -1.27 12.52 7.50
CA PRO A 19 -1.69 13.15 6.25
C PRO A 19 -0.70 12.91 5.11
N VAL A 20 0.58 12.68 5.41
CA VAL A 20 1.58 12.37 4.38
C VAL A 20 1.30 11.04 3.73
N SER A 21 1.09 9.98 4.52
CA SER A 21 0.69 8.67 4.01
C SER A 21 -0.65 8.74 3.28
N GLY A 22 -1.62 9.51 3.82
CA GLY A 22 -2.93 9.70 3.20
C GLY A 22 -2.85 10.34 1.83
N ALA A 23 -2.17 11.48 1.73
CA ALA A 23 -2.00 12.21 0.48
C ALA A 23 -1.21 11.39 -0.56
N TYR A 24 -0.15 10.72 -0.13
CA TYR A 24 0.65 9.88 -1.02
C TYR A 24 -0.13 8.67 -1.55
N SER A 25 -0.92 8.03 -0.69
CA SER A 25 -1.81 6.92 -1.09
C SER A 25 -2.85 7.37 -2.10
N TYR A 26 -3.47 8.54 -1.90
CA TYR A 26 -4.42 9.10 -2.86
C TYR A 26 -3.75 9.39 -4.21
N TYR A 27 -2.59 10.03 -4.19
CA TYR A 27 -1.81 10.32 -5.38
C TYR A 27 -1.42 9.04 -6.15
N PHE A 28 -0.94 8.04 -5.42
CA PHE A 28 -0.59 6.74 -5.98
C PHE A 28 -1.79 6.06 -6.67
N ALA A 29 -2.95 6.07 -6.00
CA ALA A 29 -4.18 5.54 -6.57
C ALA A 29 -4.60 6.30 -7.85
N LYS A 30 -4.43 7.63 -7.84
CA LYS A 30 -4.76 8.47 -8.99
C LYS A 30 -3.84 8.18 -10.18
N ILE A 31 -2.52 8.07 -9.96
CA ILE A 31 -1.54 7.74 -11.01
C ILE A 31 -1.87 6.41 -11.68
N GLY A 32 -2.11 5.36 -10.87
CA GLY A 32 -2.37 4.02 -11.38
C GLY A 32 -3.78 3.83 -11.95
N GLY A 33 -4.69 4.80 -11.75
CA GLY A 33 -6.11 4.62 -12.05
C GLY A 33 -6.79 3.63 -11.11
N PHE A 34 -6.24 3.41 -9.93
CA PHE A 34 -6.70 2.44 -8.95
C PHE A 34 -7.86 2.96 -8.11
N ASN A 35 -8.67 2.07 -7.55
CA ASN A 35 -9.65 2.43 -6.54
C ASN A 35 -8.95 2.99 -5.30
N TYR A 36 -9.67 3.79 -4.51
CA TYR A 36 -9.12 4.38 -3.30
C TYR A 36 -10.10 4.35 -2.15
N VAL A 37 -9.62 3.91 -0.99
CA VAL A 37 -10.35 3.96 0.27
C VAL A 37 -9.47 4.61 1.32
N SER A 38 -9.95 5.69 1.94
CA SER A 38 -9.26 6.31 3.07
C SER A 38 -10.13 6.27 4.31
N ARG A 39 -9.48 6.16 5.43
CA ARG A 39 -10.10 6.33 6.73
C ARG A 39 -9.95 7.78 7.17
N GLU A 40 -11.00 8.58 6.95
CA GLU A 40 -10.99 10.01 7.26
C GLU A 40 -11.54 10.31 8.66
N ILE A 41 -12.40 9.44 9.16
CA ILE A 41 -12.97 9.57 10.51
C ILE A 41 -12.30 8.55 11.42
N GLY A 42 -11.62 9.01 12.43
CA GLY A 42 -10.97 8.15 13.38
C GLY A 42 -10.83 8.80 14.74
N GLN A 43 -10.70 7.98 15.77
CA GLN A 43 -10.37 8.48 17.09
C GLN A 43 -9.05 9.23 17.03
N MET A 44 -9.02 10.44 17.58
CA MET A 44 -7.80 11.24 17.75
C MET A 44 -6.81 10.62 18.75
N ARG A 45 -7.14 9.47 19.33
CA ARG A 45 -6.17 8.73 20.16
C ARG A 45 -5.25 7.95 19.23
N PRO A 46 -3.93 8.06 19.43
CA PRO A 46 -2.99 7.20 18.74
C PRO A 46 -3.31 5.75 19.15
N CYS A 47 -3.99 5.03 18.28
CA CYS A 47 -4.04 3.58 18.39
C CYS A 47 -2.59 3.11 18.36
N LYS A 48 -2.18 2.28 19.28
CA LYS A 48 -0.81 1.73 19.37
C LYS A 48 -0.37 1.03 18.08
N SER A 49 -1.31 0.71 17.20
CA SER A 49 -1.04 0.41 15.80
C SER A 49 -2.25 0.77 14.97
N TYR A 50 -2.06 1.53 13.94
CA TYR A 50 -3.08 1.91 12.96
C TYR A 50 -3.68 0.71 12.20
N TYR A 51 -3.14 -0.47 12.41
CA TYR A 51 -3.45 -1.72 11.74
C TYR A 51 -3.94 -2.81 12.68
N ASN A 52 -3.69 -2.66 13.98
CA ASN A 52 -4.05 -3.61 15.01
C ASN A 52 -5.25 -3.10 15.77
N PHE A 53 -6.42 -3.52 15.38
CA PHE A 53 -7.62 -3.35 16.19
C PHE A 53 -7.92 -4.69 16.85
N SER A 54 -7.96 -4.71 18.18
CA SER A 54 -8.62 -5.81 18.87
C SER A 54 -10.12 -5.71 18.59
N ASP A 55 -10.82 -6.83 18.62
CA ASP A 55 -12.28 -6.83 18.44
C ASP A 55 -13.01 -6.02 19.52
N THR A 56 -12.34 -5.73 20.64
CA THR A 56 -12.84 -4.93 21.76
C THR A 56 -12.60 -3.43 21.61
N ASP A 57 -11.61 -3.01 20.81
CA ASP A 57 -11.19 -1.60 20.62
C ASP A 57 -11.48 -1.11 19.19
N ARG A 58 -12.65 -1.45 18.66
CA ARG A 58 -13.03 -1.04 17.32
C ARG A 58 -13.30 0.46 17.27
N PRO A 59 -12.51 1.23 16.51
CA PRO A 59 -12.76 2.66 16.36
C PRO A 59 -14.03 2.90 15.56
N VAL A 60 -14.68 4.01 15.85
CA VAL A 60 -15.86 4.48 15.10
C VAL A 60 -15.54 4.52 13.60
N GLY A 61 -16.45 4.02 12.77
CA GLY A 61 -16.32 4.01 11.30
C GLY A 61 -15.38 2.93 10.73
N ILE A 62 -14.86 2.02 11.56
CA ILE A 62 -14.00 0.95 11.05
C ILE A 62 -14.78 -0.05 10.18
N ASP A 63 -16.04 -0.33 10.53
CA ASP A 63 -16.84 -1.28 9.78
C ASP A 63 -17.23 -0.72 8.40
N ASP A 64 -17.54 0.57 8.31
CA ASP A 64 -17.78 1.24 7.02
C ASP A 64 -16.51 1.20 6.14
N TYR A 65 -15.36 1.52 6.74
CA TYR A 65 -14.07 1.46 6.05
C TYR A 65 -13.75 0.06 5.52
N LEU A 66 -13.96 -0.98 6.33
CA LEU A 66 -13.73 -2.35 5.94
C LEU A 66 -14.76 -2.82 4.89
N GLY A 67 -16.02 -2.42 5.03
CA GLY A 67 -17.07 -2.69 4.05
C GLY A 67 -16.80 -2.06 2.69
N ASP A 68 -16.26 -0.84 2.66
CA ASP A 68 -15.82 -0.18 1.43
C ASP A 68 -14.69 -0.96 0.74
N ILE A 69 -13.72 -1.47 1.51
CA ILE A 69 -12.65 -2.30 0.98
C ILE A 69 -13.19 -3.61 0.42
N GLU A 70 -14.04 -4.31 1.17
CA GLU A 70 -14.66 -5.56 0.75
C GLU A 70 -15.44 -5.38 -0.56
N LYS A 71 -16.21 -4.29 -0.67
CA LYS A 71 -16.98 -3.97 -1.88
C LYS A 71 -16.08 -3.77 -3.11
N LEU A 72 -14.97 -3.03 -2.96
CA LEU A 72 -14.08 -2.75 -4.08
C LEU A 72 -13.19 -3.93 -4.46
N SER A 73 -12.91 -4.82 -3.52
CA SER A 73 -12.08 -6.01 -3.72
C SER A 73 -12.88 -7.30 -3.99
N ALA A 74 -14.19 -7.19 -4.23
CA ALA A 74 -15.05 -8.35 -4.51
C ALA A 74 -14.78 -9.04 -5.87
N ARG A 75 -13.95 -8.44 -6.71
CA ARG A 75 -13.58 -8.99 -8.02
C ARG A 75 -12.50 -10.04 -7.84
N GLU A 76 -12.63 -11.15 -8.57
CA GLU A 76 -11.63 -12.21 -8.58
C GLU A 76 -10.25 -11.69 -8.98
N GLY A 77 -9.22 -12.09 -8.25
CA GLY A 77 -7.84 -11.64 -8.45
C GLY A 77 -7.57 -10.21 -8.01
N SER A 78 -8.46 -9.61 -7.21
CA SER A 78 -8.26 -8.26 -6.70
C SER A 78 -7.05 -8.15 -5.78
N TRP A 79 -6.44 -6.97 -5.82
CA TRP A 79 -5.32 -6.58 -4.95
C TRP A 79 -5.71 -5.42 -4.05
N VAL A 80 -5.46 -5.57 -2.78
CA VAL A 80 -5.61 -4.50 -1.79
C VAL A 80 -4.24 -4.08 -1.32
N VAL A 81 -3.87 -2.85 -1.63
CA VAL A 81 -2.53 -2.30 -1.38
C VAL A 81 -2.60 -1.19 -0.35
N THR A 82 -1.94 -1.39 0.77
CA THR A 82 -1.74 -0.36 1.81
C THR A 82 -0.42 0.35 1.58
N LEU A 83 -0.45 1.67 1.50
CA LEU A 83 0.73 2.50 1.41
C LEU A 83 0.96 3.27 2.72
N LEU A 84 2.20 3.24 3.18
CA LEU A 84 2.62 3.91 4.40
C LEU A 84 3.95 4.62 4.19
N VAL A 85 4.06 5.82 4.73
CA VAL A 85 5.33 6.52 4.82
C VAL A 85 5.88 6.36 6.24
N ALA A 86 7.08 5.81 6.37
CA ALA A 86 7.72 5.70 7.67
C ALA A 86 8.10 7.08 8.18
N SER A 87 7.70 7.42 9.39
CA SER A 87 8.19 8.63 10.06
C SER A 87 9.70 8.52 10.31
N GLY A 88 10.39 9.66 10.37
CA GLY A 88 11.83 9.71 10.61
C GLY A 88 12.27 8.99 11.90
N ALA A 89 11.40 8.91 12.90
CA ALA A 89 11.65 8.17 14.13
C ALA A 89 11.78 6.64 13.94
N ASN A 90 11.11 6.11 12.92
CA ASN A 90 11.12 4.68 12.62
C ASN A 90 12.09 4.33 11.48
N GLU A 91 12.68 5.31 10.82
CA GLU A 91 13.55 5.12 9.68
C GLU A 91 14.86 4.39 10.01
N PRO A 92 15.51 4.62 11.16
CA PRO A 92 16.70 3.88 11.54
C PRO A 92 16.49 2.37 11.67
N GLU A 93 15.25 1.95 11.90
CA GLU A 93 14.89 0.54 11.98
C GLU A 93 14.63 -0.08 10.60
N MET A 94 14.59 0.72 9.54
CA MET A 94 14.40 0.25 8.18
C MET A 94 15.75 0.06 7.47
N PRO A 95 16.20 -1.18 7.25
CA PRO A 95 17.43 -1.45 6.51
C PRO A 95 17.31 -1.10 5.02
N SER A 96 16.09 -1.00 4.52
CA SER A 96 15.76 -0.66 3.14
C SER A 96 14.86 0.56 3.06
N GLN A 97 14.83 1.18 1.89
CA GLN A 97 14.05 2.39 1.65
C GLN A 97 12.60 2.08 1.26
N VAL A 98 12.35 0.91 0.70
CA VAL A 98 11.02 0.37 0.43
C VAL A 98 10.92 -1.01 1.07
N HIS A 99 9.78 -1.28 1.67
CA HIS A 99 9.55 -2.53 2.36
C HIS A 99 8.19 -3.12 2.00
N LEU A 100 8.19 -4.38 1.55
CA LEU A 100 7.00 -5.12 1.16
C LEU A 100 6.60 -6.11 2.24
N THR A 101 5.34 -6.09 2.63
CA THR A 101 4.74 -7.04 3.58
C THR A 101 3.44 -7.58 3.01
N TYR A 102 3.27 -8.89 3.00
CA TYR A 102 2.14 -9.58 2.38
C TYR A 102 1.60 -10.75 3.25
N GLY A 103 1.61 -10.59 4.54
CA GLY A 103 1.28 -11.67 5.48
C GLY A 103 2.47 -12.59 5.71
N GLY A 104 2.25 -13.81 6.15
CA GLY A 104 3.34 -14.75 6.43
C GLY A 104 4.08 -14.47 7.75
N LYS A 105 5.33 -14.85 7.84
CA LYS A 105 6.17 -14.71 9.02
C LYS A 105 7.25 -13.65 8.80
N LYS A 106 7.52 -12.85 9.81
CA LYS A 106 8.62 -11.89 9.79
C LYS A 106 9.95 -12.59 9.51
N GLY A 107 10.71 -12.06 8.57
CA GLY A 107 12.01 -12.60 8.14
C GLY A 107 11.94 -13.76 7.16
N ASP A 108 10.75 -14.21 6.80
CA ASP A 108 10.53 -15.25 5.79
C ASP A 108 9.87 -14.66 4.54
N PRO A 109 10.61 -14.43 3.45
CA PRO A 109 10.08 -13.87 2.22
C PRO A 109 9.32 -14.89 1.35
N SER A 110 9.19 -16.14 1.79
CA SER A 110 8.50 -17.18 1.05
C SER A 110 7.02 -16.84 0.87
N LEU A 111 6.53 -16.96 -0.35
CA LEU A 111 5.10 -16.86 -0.64
C LEU A 111 4.32 -18.12 -0.26
N ASP A 112 5.02 -19.19 0.15
CA ASP A 112 4.42 -20.45 0.63
C ASP A 112 4.26 -20.48 2.15
N ALA A 113 4.76 -19.47 2.84
CA ALA A 113 4.63 -19.39 4.29
C ALA A 113 3.15 -19.33 4.71
N PRO A 114 2.78 -19.97 5.83
CA PRO A 114 1.43 -19.86 6.37
C PRO A 114 1.01 -18.40 6.55
N THR A 115 -0.27 -18.11 6.32
CA THR A 115 -0.86 -16.77 6.48
C THR A 115 -0.38 -15.71 5.47
N VAL A 116 0.36 -16.10 4.42
CA VAL A 116 0.59 -15.22 3.27
C VAL A 116 -0.75 -14.94 2.58
N VAL A 117 -0.98 -13.66 2.27
CA VAL A 117 -2.22 -13.18 1.64
C VAL A 117 -2.03 -12.92 0.14
N ILE A 118 -1.14 -13.65 -0.50
CA ILE A 118 -0.92 -13.66 -1.95
C ILE A 118 -1.41 -15.00 -2.48
N HIS A 119 -2.52 -15.00 -3.18
CA HIS A 119 -3.14 -16.20 -3.75
C HIS A 119 -2.53 -16.53 -5.12
N ASP A 120 -2.30 -15.52 -5.95
CA ASP A 120 -1.54 -15.67 -7.19
C ASP A 120 -0.04 -15.48 -6.90
N LYS A 121 0.61 -16.56 -6.52
CA LYS A 121 2.02 -16.57 -6.09
C LYS A 121 2.97 -16.31 -7.24
N GLU A 122 2.67 -16.76 -8.44
CA GLU A 122 3.50 -16.57 -9.63
C GLU A 122 3.51 -15.08 -10.02
N MET A 123 2.33 -14.48 -10.13
CA MET A 123 2.19 -13.04 -10.38
C MET A 123 2.84 -12.22 -9.25
N GLY A 124 2.58 -12.57 -8.00
CA GLY A 124 3.16 -11.88 -6.85
C GLY A 124 4.68 -11.89 -6.86
N ALA A 125 5.29 -13.06 -7.13
CA ALA A 125 6.74 -13.20 -7.21
C ALA A 125 7.33 -12.34 -8.34
N ALA A 126 6.76 -12.42 -9.53
CA ALA A 126 7.21 -11.64 -10.70
C ALA A 126 7.07 -10.12 -10.48
N MET A 127 5.94 -9.70 -9.90
CA MET A 127 5.69 -8.29 -9.59
C MET A 127 6.69 -7.74 -8.56
N PHE A 128 6.97 -8.50 -7.50
CA PHE A 128 7.91 -8.06 -6.47
C PHE A 128 9.35 -8.00 -6.99
N GLU A 129 9.76 -8.99 -7.79
CA GLU A 129 11.08 -9.01 -8.41
C GLU A 129 11.27 -7.84 -9.38
N GLU A 130 10.29 -7.57 -10.23
CA GLU A 130 10.34 -6.41 -11.13
C GLU A 130 10.40 -5.10 -10.34
N MET A 131 9.60 -4.96 -9.29
CA MET A 131 9.60 -3.75 -8.45
C MET A 131 10.96 -3.50 -7.80
N GLU A 132 11.58 -4.54 -7.24
CA GLU A 132 12.92 -4.47 -6.65
C GLU A 132 13.97 -4.06 -7.68
N ASN A 133 13.96 -4.73 -8.83
CA ASN A 133 14.94 -4.50 -9.90
C ASN A 133 14.84 -3.08 -10.47
N VAL A 134 13.64 -2.60 -10.75
CA VAL A 134 13.45 -1.27 -11.34
C VAL A 134 13.78 -0.17 -10.32
N LEU A 135 13.38 -0.32 -9.06
CA LEU A 135 13.67 0.66 -8.01
C LEU A 135 15.18 0.76 -7.73
N ASP A 136 15.89 -0.36 -7.72
CA ASP A 136 17.36 -0.37 -7.53
C ASP A 136 18.06 0.20 -8.75
N ALA A 137 17.75 -0.29 -9.95
CA ALA A 137 18.43 0.10 -11.18
C ALA A 137 18.24 1.58 -11.54
N GLU A 138 17.02 2.12 -11.37
CA GLU A 138 16.72 3.49 -11.76
C GLU A 138 17.03 4.52 -10.67
N TYR A 139 16.91 4.15 -9.39
CA TYR A 139 16.97 5.11 -8.30
C TYR A 139 17.93 4.72 -7.17
N GLY A 140 18.56 3.55 -7.23
CA GLY A 140 19.38 3.02 -6.15
C GLY A 140 18.60 2.77 -4.87
N ILE A 141 17.30 2.47 -5.00
CA ILE A 141 16.41 2.25 -3.86
C ILE A 141 16.43 0.78 -3.48
N LYS A 142 16.87 0.50 -2.28
CA LYS A 142 16.86 -0.84 -1.70
C LYS A 142 15.46 -1.22 -1.28
N THR A 143 15.00 -2.38 -1.75
CA THR A 143 13.71 -2.96 -1.38
C THR A 143 13.93 -4.25 -0.60
N ASP A 144 13.19 -4.43 0.47
CA ASP A 144 13.19 -5.63 1.29
C ASP A 144 11.79 -6.25 1.39
N ARG A 145 11.74 -7.58 1.56
CA ARG A 145 10.49 -8.32 1.79
C ARG A 145 10.45 -8.86 3.22
N GLN A 146 9.30 -8.72 3.87
CA GLN A 146 8.96 -9.36 5.16
C GLN A 146 9.91 -9.09 6.34
N LYS A 147 10.80 -8.11 6.27
CA LYS A 147 11.78 -7.87 7.34
C LYS A 147 11.22 -7.20 8.57
N TYR A 148 10.17 -6.39 8.41
CA TYR A 148 9.74 -5.44 9.43
C TYR A 148 8.55 -5.86 10.25
N HIS A 149 7.50 -6.33 9.63
CA HIS A 149 6.24 -6.58 10.28
C HIS A 149 5.85 -8.02 10.19
N ASP A 150 5.53 -8.56 11.35
CA ASP A 150 4.69 -9.72 11.37
C ASP A 150 3.37 -9.40 10.71
N SER A 151 3.09 -10.16 9.88
CA SER A 151 1.98 -10.70 9.19
C SER A 151 0.60 -10.53 9.83
N ALA A 152 -0.28 -11.25 9.26
CA ALA A 152 -1.67 -11.44 9.56
C ALA A 152 -2.06 -11.58 11.04
N SER A 153 -1.19 -12.09 11.92
CA SER A 153 -1.53 -12.31 13.32
C SER A 153 -1.78 -11.03 14.12
N ASN A 154 -1.11 -9.95 13.75
CA ASN A 154 -1.17 -8.67 14.46
C ASN A 154 -1.83 -7.55 13.67
N ASN A 155 -2.25 -7.79 12.43
CA ASN A 155 -2.84 -6.81 11.55
C ASN A 155 -4.26 -7.25 11.15
N LEU A 156 -5.28 -6.59 11.69
CA LEU A 156 -6.67 -6.93 11.42
C LEU A 156 -6.99 -6.94 9.92
N PHE A 157 -6.42 -6.00 9.18
CA PHE A 157 -6.61 -5.89 7.76
C PHE A 157 -6.06 -7.12 7.02
N MET A 158 -4.80 -7.50 7.29
CA MET A 158 -4.19 -8.70 6.72
C MET A 158 -4.90 -9.99 7.15
N ARG A 159 -5.37 -10.06 8.42
CA ARG A 159 -6.19 -11.20 8.88
C ARG A 159 -7.51 -11.32 8.12
N LYS A 160 -8.16 -10.21 7.84
CA LYS A 160 -9.39 -10.22 7.04
C LYS A 160 -9.12 -10.68 5.61
N LEU A 161 -8.04 -10.19 4.99
CA LEU A 161 -7.63 -10.62 3.66
C LEU A 161 -7.23 -12.08 3.61
N SER A 162 -6.58 -12.61 4.66
CA SER A 162 -6.21 -14.03 4.72
C SER A 162 -7.42 -14.98 4.79
N ASN A 163 -8.58 -14.47 5.17
CA ASN A 163 -9.84 -15.21 5.17
C ASN A 163 -10.67 -15.01 3.89
N ALA A 164 -10.19 -14.19 2.96
CA ALA A 164 -10.85 -13.94 1.68
C ALA A 164 -10.24 -14.87 0.61
N ASP A 165 -11.05 -15.70 -0.01
CA ASP A 165 -10.59 -16.81 -0.89
C ASP A 165 -9.85 -16.35 -2.16
N SER A 166 -9.87 -15.06 -2.52
CA SER A 166 -9.33 -14.61 -3.81
C SER A 166 -8.73 -13.20 -3.80
N VAL A 167 -8.56 -12.57 -2.64
CA VAL A 167 -8.06 -11.20 -2.54
C VAL A 167 -6.61 -11.18 -2.12
N ASN A 168 -5.74 -10.61 -2.96
CA ASN A 168 -4.33 -10.46 -2.64
C ASN A 168 -4.10 -9.20 -1.79
N GLY A 169 -3.24 -9.28 -0.80
CA GLY A 169 -2.92 -8.19 0.11
C GLY A 169 -1.45 -7.81 0.10
N LEU A 170 -1.16 -6.53 -0.08
CA LEU A 170 0.19 -5.98 -0.05
C LEU A 170 0.25 -4.71 0.80
N MET A 171 1.20 -4.62 1.69
CA MET A 171 1.56 -3.39 2.38
C MET A 171 2.92 -2.92 1.88
N ILE A 172 2.98 -1.70 1.38
CA ILE A 172 4.20 -1.03 0.94
C ILE A 172 4.52 0.06 1.95
N ARG A 173 5.66 -0.05 2.60
CA ARG A 173 6.19 0.97 3.48
C ARG A 173 7.36 1.65 2.84
N ILE A 174 7.37 2.98 2.82
CA ILE A 174 8.39 3.81 2.17
C ILE A 174 9.09 4.64 3.21
N ALA A 175 10.42 4.63 3.21
CA ALA A 175 11.21 5.45 4.12
C ALA A 175 11.01 6.95 3.83
N TRP A 176 11.00 7.75 4.88
CA TRP A 176 10.86 9.21 4.78
C TRP A 176 11.90 9.83 3.86
N SER A 177 13.13 9.31 3.86
CA SER A 177 14.23 9.76 2.98
C SER A 177 13.86 9.72 1.48
N CYS A 178 12.96 8.83 1.08
CA CYS A 178 12.45 8.77 -0.28
C CYS A 178 11.46 9.89 -0.61
N MET A 179 10.97 10.61 0.40
CA MET A 179 9.91 11.59 0.28
C MET A 179 10.40 13.05 0.26
N TYR A 180 11.70 13.30 0.52
CA TYR A 180 12.24 14.65 0.60
C TYR A 180 12.14 15.46 -0.69
N TRP A 181 12.28 14.81 -1.85
CA TRP A 181 12.29 15.49 -3.13
C TRP A 181 11.05 15.10 -3.94
N ASP A 182 10.31 16.10 -4.38
CA ASP A 182 9.09 15.92 -5.18
C ASP A 182 9.32 15.02 -6.39
N SER A 183 10.39 15.28 -7.13
CA SER A 183 10.73 14.48 -8.32
C SER A 183 10.98 13.01 -7.98
N ARG A 184 11.61 12.73 -6.85
CA ARG A 184 11.91 11.36 -6.43
C ARG A 184 10.65 10.62 -5.98
N ARG A 185 9.85 11.23 -5.11
CA ARG A 185 8.61 10.60 -4.62
C ARG A 185 7.61 10.34 -5.73
N ILE A 186 7.50 11.28 -6.70
CA ILE A 186 6.64 11.12 -7.87
C ILE A 186 7.10 9.93 -8.71
N LYS A 187 8.39 9.85 -9.03
CA LYS A 187 8.97 8.77 -9.83
C LYS A 187 8.79 7.41 -9.15
N ILE A 188 9.05 7.31 -7.85
CA ILE A 188 8.84 6.09 -7.07
C ILE A 188 7.36 5.65 -7.17
N ALA A 189 6.43 6.59 -7.00
CA ALA A 189 5.00 6.28 -7.12
C ALA A 189 4.63 5.81 -8.53
N GLN A 190 5.13 6.49 -9.56
CA GLN A 190 4.89 6.12 -10.96
C GLN A 190 5.44 4.74 -11.28
N THR A 191 6.67 4.45 -10.85
CA THR A 191 7.30 3.14 -11.07
C THR A 191 6.52 2.02 -10.38
N MET A 192 6.25 2.15 -9.09
CA MET A 192 5.52 1.12 -8.35
C MET A 192 4.09 0.93 -8.90
N ALA A 193 3.38 2.02 -9.19
CA ALA A 193 2.04 1.93 -9.76
C ALA A 193 2.05 1.29 -11.15
N GLY A 194 3.05 1.62 -11.97
CA GLY A 194 3.23 1.03 -13.29
C GLY A 194 3.49 -0.48 -13.22
N VAL A 195 4.37 -0.92 -12.31
CA VAL A 195 4.63 -2.36 -12.09
C VAL A 195 3.37 -3.08 -11.63
N ILE A 196 2.67 -2.56 -10.61
CA ILE A 196 1.43 -3.17 -10.13
C ILE A 196 0.40 -3.28 -11.27
N LYS A 197 0.19 -2.19 -12.01
CA LYS A 197 -0.78 -2.16 -13.11
C LYS A 197 -0.46 -3.17 -14.20
N LYS A 198 0.81 -3.24 -14.62
CA LYS A 198 1.29 -4.18 -15.64
C LYS A 198 1.00 -5.63 -15.27
N HIS A 199 1.17 -6.02 -14.01
CA HIS A 199 0.95 -7.40 -13.57
C HIS A 199 -0.51 -7.71 -13.28
N VAL A 200 -1.24 -6.78 -12.66
CA VAL A 200 -2.61 -7.05 -12.19
C VAL A 200 -3.67 -6.74 -13.27
N GLU A 201 -3.40 -5.77 -14.11
CA GLU A 201 -4.33 -5.28 -15.14
C GLU A 201 -3.62 -5.12 -16.50
N PRO A 202 -3.01 -6.17 -17.06
CA PRO A 202 -2.19 -6.06 -18.27
C PRO A 202 -2.98 -5.58 -19.50
N GLU A 203 -4.29 -5.83 -19.54
CA GLU A 203 -5.18 -5.38 -20.62
C GLU A 203 -5.65 -3.94 -20.46
N ALA A 204 -5.46 -3.34 -19.27
CA ALA A 204 -5.83 -1.95 -19.06
C ALA A 204 -4.86 -1.02 -19.78
N ASP A 205 -5.37 0.13 -20.26
CA ASP A 205 -4.50 1.17 -20.76
C ASP A 205 -3.46 1.54 -19.70
N THR A 206 -2.20 1.21 -19.99
CA THR A 206 -1.07 1.44 -19.07
C THR A 206 -0.64 2.89 -19.03
N ALA A 207 -1.28 3.78 -19.80
CA ALA A 207 -0.99 5.18 -19.75
C ALA A 207 -1.30 5.73 -18.35
N LEU A 208 -0.25 6.13 -17.66
CA LEU A 208 -0.37 6.90 -16.43
C LEU A 208 -0.98 8.26 -16.80
N ASP A 209 -1.88 8.78 -15.95
CA ASP A 209 -2.55 10.06 -16.19
C ASP A 209 -1.53 11.15 -16.54
N PRO A 210 -1.54 11.70 -17.78
CA PRO A 210 -0.53 12.65 -18.24
C PRO A 210 -0.60 13.97 -17.48
N GLU A 211 -1.74 14.36 -16.90
CA GLU A 211 -1.84 15.58 -16.10
C GLU A 211 -1.00 15.52 -14.83
N LEU A 212 -0.72 14.33 -14.34
CA LEU A 212 0.12 14.14 -13.17
C LEU A 212 1.62 14.27 -13.45
N LYS A 213 2.03 14.27 -14.71
CA LYS A 213 3.44 14.48 -15.09
C LYS A 213 3.91 15.92 -14.91
N VAL A 214 2.99 16.89 -14.92
CA VAL A 214 3.31 18.31 -15.01
C VAL A 214 3.06 19.07 -13.71
N LYS A 215 2.05 18.66 -12.97
CA LYS A 215 1.77 19.27 -11.67
C LYS A 215 2.41 18.40 -10.62
N GLY A 216 3.50 18.88 -10.04
CA GLY A 216 4.00 18.29 -8.80
C GLY A 216 2.83 18.05 -7.86
N ILE A 217 2.99 17.17 -6.86
CA ILE A 217 1.96 17.01 -5.83
C ILE A 217 1.80 18.41 -5.21
N ALA A 218 0.96 19.22 -5.82
CA ALA A 218 0.46 20.38 -5.15
C ALA A 218 -0.38 19.83 -4.02
N TYR A 219 0.14 19.85 -2.84
CA TYR A 219 -0.65 19.76 -1.63
C TYR A 219 -1.51 21.02 -1.60
N GLU A 220 -2.57 21.04 -2.42
CA GLU A 220 -3.59 22.06 -2.29
C GLU A 220 -4.19 21.92 -0.90
N GLY A 221 -3.71 22.70 0.04
CA GLY A 221 -4.19 22.74 1.40
C GLY A 221 -3.14 22.46 2.50
N TYR A 222 -1.93 22.04 2.19
CA TYR A 222 -0.86 21.90 3.19
C TYR A 222 0.36 22.73 2.80
N THR A 223 0.37 23.96 3.25
CA THR A 223 1.61 24.73 3.40
C THR A 223 2.29 24.21 4.66
N ILE A 224 3.40 23.49 4.50
CA ILE A 224 4.35 23.26 5.58
C ILE A 224 5.28 24.46 5.65
#